data_19f0c9e048aad447a6b480f41964a38d
#
_entry.id   19f0c9e048aad447a6b480f41964a38d
#
_cell.length_a   1.000
_cell.length_b   1.000
_cell.length_c   1.000
_cell.angle_alpha   90.00
_cell.angle_beta   90.00
_cell.angle_gamma   90.00
#
_symmetry.space_group_name_H-M   'P 1'
#
loop_
_entity.id
_entity.type
_entity.pdbx_description
1 polymer ?
#
loop_
_entity_poly.entity_id
_entity_poly.type
_entity_poly.pdbx_seq_one_letter_code
_entity_poly.pdbx_strand_id
1 'polypeptide(L)'
;FRQKNETYRDWLVVTLIVITAVMVLANCTMPTQRLWLLTIQGDLGLVLNSDWLSKFFMVLAVCIWAPVVVFTKPYIRHAGQGNQFMGFYTMTLGVLMGLAQAANFVTMYMFFEMMSLITVPLVLHNATPAARRAGFKYLGYSVFGAGMALAGYFFIAYYLTVPDFQPGGAIDFSRAAEHQPLLLVAYCLMIVGFGAKAGMMPMQSWLPAAHPVAPAP
;
A
#
# COMPACT_ATOMS: atom_id res chain seq x y z
N PHE A 1 35.15 0.96 -9.34
CA PHE A 1 34.32 1.77 -8.42
C PHE A 1 32.86 1.39 -8.50
N ARG A 2 32.26 1.31 -9.69
CA ARG A 2 30.82 1.02 -9.90
C ARG A 2 30.42 -0.34 -9.30
N GLN A 3 31.18 -1.38 -9.50
CA GLN A 3 30.91 -2.74 -9.03
C GLN A 3 30.93 -2.86 -7.49
N LYS A 4 31.84 -2.14 -6.80
CA LYS A 4 31.87 -2.07 -5.33
C LYS A 4 30.61 -1.40 -4.76
N ASN A 5 30.13 -0.34 -5.40
CA ASN A 5 28.92 0.36 -4.98
C ASN A 5 27.66 -0.50 -5.16
N GLU A 6 27.59 -1.31 -6.23
CA GLU A 6 26.48 -2.22 -6.48
C GLU A 6 26.42 -3.33 -5.43
N THR A 7 27.56 -3.91 -5.07
CA THR A 7 27.64 -4.94 -4.03
C THR A 7 27.23 -4.38 -2.66
N TYR A 8 27.71 -3.18 -2.32
CA TYR A 8 27.34 -2.53 -1.06
C TYR A 8 25.83 -2.25 -0.99
N ARG A 9 25.23 -1.70 -2.04
CA ARG A 9 23.79 -1.49 -2.16
C ARG A 9 23.02 -2.79 -1.96
N ASP A 10 23.42 -3.87 -2.67
CA ASP A 10 22.73 -5.16 -2.62
C ASP A 10 22.74 -5.74 -1.20
N TRP A 11 23.88 -5.63 -0.50
CA TRP A 11 23.98 -6.05 0.90
C TRP A 11 23.14 -5.18 1.83
N LEU A 12 23.12 -3.86 1.63
CA LEU A 12 22.30 -2.94 2.41
C LEU A 12 20.81 -3.28 2.29
N VAL A 13 20.30 -3.49 1.07
CA VAL A 13 18.89 -3.84 0.84
C VAL A 13 18.54 -5.18 1.48
N VAL A 14 19.40 -6.21 1.31
CA VAL A 14 19.17 -7.51 1.96
C VAL A 14 19.14 -7.37 3.48
N THR A 15 20.09 -6.62 4.04
CA THR A 15 20.16 -6.39 5.49
C THR A 15 18.90 -5.69 6.00
N LEU A 16 18.40 -4.67 5.28
CA LEU A 16 17.14 -4.00 5.65
C LEU A 16 15.94 -4.96 5.60
N ILE A 17 15.84 -5.80 4.58
CA ILE A 17 14.76 -6.78 4.49
C ILE A 17 14.87 -7.83 5.60
N VAL A 18 16.06 -8.30 5.92
CA VAL A 18 16.29 -9.25 7.02
C VAL A 18 15.93 -8.61 8.37
N ILE A 19 16.36 -7.37 8.61
CA ILE A 19 15.98 -6.63 9.83
C ILE A 19 14.45 -6.50 9.91
N THR A 20 13.80 -6.11 8.83
CA THR A 20 12.33 -6.02 8.77
C THR A 20 11.69 -7.38 9.08
N ALA A 21 12.20 -8.47 8.52
CA ALA A 21 11.71 -9.81 8.78
C ALA A 21 11.84 -10.19 10.26
N VAL A 22 12.98 -9.93 10.87
CA VAL A 22 13.23 -10.19 12.31
C VAL A 22 12.27 -9.37 13.16
N MET A 23 12.09 -8.08 12.85
CA MET A 23 11.16 -7.20 13.57
C MET A 23 9.71 -7.67 13.45
N VAL A 24 9.28 -8.10 12.27
CA VAL A 24 7.94 -8.65 12.04
C VAL A 24 7.73 -9.94 12.85
N LEU A 25 8.69 -10.85 12.83
CA LEU A 25 8.61 -12.09 13.61
C LEU A 25 8.61 -11.82 15.12
N ALA A 26 9.44 -10.89 15.59
CA ALA A 26 9.42 -10.45 16.99
C ALA A 26 8.07 -9.82 17.38
N ASN A 27 7.49 -9.02 16.49
CA ASN A 27 6.16 -8.42 16.69
C ASN A 27 5.05 -9.49 16.81
N CYS A 28 5.19 -10.62 16.12
CA CYS A 28 4.21 -11.71 16.22
C CYS A 28 4.12 -12.31 17.63
N THR A 29 5.19 -12.27 18.43
CA THR A 29 5.21 -12.78 19.80
C THR A 29 4.72 -11.75 20.83
N MET A 30 4.60 -10.49 20.44
CA MET A 30 4.14 -9.41 21.32
C MET A 30 2.61 -9.30 21.33
N PRO A 31 2.01 -8.78 22.40
CA PRO A 31 0.59 -8.43 22.41
C PRO A 31 0.28 -7.36 21.35
N THR A 32 -0.99 -7.15 21.09
CA THR A 32 -1.44 -6.06 20.21
C THR A 32 -0.93 -4.73 20.72
N GLN A 33 -0.25 -3.98 19.86
CA GLN A 33 0.33 -2.68 20.19
C GLN A 33 -0.29 -1.60 19.33
N ARG A 34 -0.57 -0.45 19.93
CA ARG A 34 -1.13 0.71 19.26
C ARG A 34 -0.15 1.88 19.36
N LEU A 35 0.15 2.49 18.23
CA LEU A 35 1.07 3.61 18.10
C LEU A 35 0.38 4.79 17.41
N TRP A 36 0.30 5.91 18.10
CA TRP A 36 -0.15 7.17 17.53
C TRP A 36 1.04 7.88 16.88
N LEU A 37 0.95 8.08 15.56
CA LEU A 37 1.96 8.84 14.80
C LEU A 37 1.64 10.33 14.81
N LEU A 38 0.36 10.68 14.67
CA LEU A 38 -0.12 12.06 14.62
C LEU A 38 -1.58 12.11 15.07
N THR A 39 -1.92 13.05 15.93
CA THR A 39 -3.30 13.39 16.28
C THR A 39 -3.75 14.56 15.41
N ILE A 40 -4.88 14.42 14.71
CA ILE A 40 -5.45 15.47 13.84
C ILE A 40 -6.49 16.24 14.62
N GLN A 41 -7.53 15.56 15.12
CA GLN A 41 -8.60 16.17 15.93
C GLN A 41 -9.32 15.11 16.76
N GLY A 42 -9.42 15.28 18.06
CA GLY A 42 -10.06 14.31 18.96
C GLY A 42 -9.45 12.91 18.82
N ASP A 43 -10.27 11.92 18.52
CA ASP A 43 -9.85 10.53 18.32
C ASP A 43 -9.43 10.22 16.87
N LEU A 44 -9.45 11.21 15.98
CA LEU A 44 -9.00 11.06 14.62
C LEU A 44 -7.52 11.40 14.50
N GLY A 45 -6.74 10.46 13.98
CA GLY A 45 -5.31 10.64 13.78
C GLY A 45 -4.71 9.53 12.92
N LEU A 46 -3.40 9.63 12.71
CA LEU A 46 -2.64 8.57 12.08
C LEU A 46 -2.21 7.57 13.15
N VAL A 47 -2.82 6.39 13.10
CA VAL A 47 -2.67 5.36 14.13
C VAL A 47 -2.31 4.03 13.50
N LEU A 48 -1.24 3.42 14.00
CA LEU A 48 -0.87 2.05 13.67
C LEU A 48 -1.35 1.11 14.77
N ASN A 49 -1.87 -0.05 14.39
CA ASN A 49 -2.31 -1.10 15.29
C ASN A 49 -1.77 -2.45 14.83
N SER A 50 -1.02 -3.11 15.69
CA SER A 50 -0.44 -4.41 15.39
C SER A 50 -1.33 -5.53 15.92
N ASP A 51 -2.46 -5.75 15.29
CA ASP A 51 -3.39 -6.84 15.57
C ASP A 51 -3.05 -8.13 14.78
N TRP A 52 -3.87 -9.16 14.91
CA TRP A 52 -3.66 -10.42 14.22
C TRP A 52 -3.71 -10.30 12.70
N LEU A 53 -4.58 -9.45 12.17
CA LEU A 53 -4.71 -9.21 10.73
C LEU A 53 -3.46 -8.50 10.20
N SER A 54 -2.99 -7.48 10.90
CA SER A 54 -1.75 -6.76 10.59
C SER A 54 -0.55 -7.71 10.57
N LYS A 55 -0.41 -8.54 11.62
CA LYS A 55 0.67 -9.54 11.73
C LYS A 55 0.66 -10.52 10.58
N PHE A 56 -0.53 -11.03 10.21
CA PHE A 56 -0.68 -11.93 9.07
C PHE A 56 -0.19 -11.31 7.77
N PHE A 57 -0.62 -10.07 7.45
CA PHE A 57 -0.20 -9.40 6.22
C PHE A 57 1.26 -8.99 6.22
N MET A 58 1.82 -8.59 7.37
CA MET A 58 3.24 -8.29 7.50
C MET A 58 4.11 -9.53 7.25
N VAL A 59 3.76 -10.68 7.84
CA VAL A 59 4.46 -11.94 7.60
C VAL A 59 4.37 -12.35 6.15
N LEU A 60 3.17 -12.29 5.54
CA LEU A 60 2.97 -12.60 4.13
C LEU A 60 3.85 -11.72 3.23
N ALA A 61 3.89 -10.40 3.49
CA ALA A 61 4.70 -9.48 2.72
C ALA A 61 6.20 -9.82 2.82
N VAL A 62 6.71 -10.09 4.01
CA VAL A 62 8.12 -10.46 4.20
C VAL A 62 8.44 -11.80 3.53
N CYS A 63 7.54 -12.79 3.62
CA CYS A 63 7.71 -14.09 2.95
C CYS A 63 7.79 -13.96 1.43
N ILE A 64 7.16 -12.95 0.84
CA ILE A 64 7.25 -12.65 -0.60
C ILE A 64 8.51 -11.84 -0.90
N TRP A 65 8.80 -10.78 -0.13
CA TRP A 65 9.94 -9.87 -0.40
C TRP A 65 11.30 -10.54 -0.25
N ALA A 66 11.45 -11.44 0.73
CA ALA A 66 12.73 -12.09 1.00
C ALA A 66 13.26 -12.94 -0.18
N PRO A 67 12.51 -13.84 -0.80
CA PRO A 67 12.98 -14.55 -1.99
C PRO A 67 13.08 -13.64 -3.22
N VAL A 68 12.16 -12.68 -3.40
CA VAL A 68 12.17 -11.78 -4.55
C VAL A 68 13.42 -10.90 -4.58
N VAL A 69 13.93 -10.42 -3.44
CA VAL A 69 15.18 -9.63 -3.41
C VAL A 69 16.39 -10.42 -3.90
N VAL A 70 16.43 -11.73 -3.67
CA VAL A 70 17.51 -12.59 -4.18
C VAL A 70 17.45 -12.67 -5.70
N PHE A 71 16.26 -12.83 -6.26
CA PHE A 71 16.02 -12.82 -7.70
C PHE A 71 16.29 -11.44 -8.34
N THR A 72 15.96 -10.37 -7.65
CA THR A 72 16.09 -8.99 -8.13
C THR A 72 17.54 -8.61 -8.41
N LYS A 73 18.51 -9.10 -7.62
CA LYS A 73 19.93 -8.74 -7.76
C LYS A 73 20.51 -9.02 -9.15
N PRO A 74 20.47 -10.26 -9.67
CA PRO A 74 20.98 -10.55 -11.00
C PRO A 74 20.17 -9.85 -12.09
N TYR A 75 18.85 -9.75 -11.93
CA TYR A 75 17.96 -9.12 -12.90
C TYR A 75 18.31 -7.65 -13.12
N ILE A 76 18.43 -6.88 -12.04
CA ILE A 76 18.63 -5.42 -12.13
C ILE A 76 20.05 -5.04 -12.57
N ARG A 77 21.05 -5.91 -12.40
CA ARG A 77 22.41 -5.70 -12.93
C ARG A 77 22.41 -5.62 -14.46
N HIS A 78 21.51 -6.34 -15.11
CA HIS A 78 21.37 -6.32 -16.57
C HIS A 78 20.48 -5.15 -17.05
N ALA A 79 19.49 -4.75 -16.27
CA ALA A 79 18.55 -3.69 -16.64
C ALA A 79 19.08 -2.26 -16.47
N GLY A 80 20.16 -2.05 -15.68
CA GLY A 80 20.66 -0.71 -15.34
C GLY A 80 19.82 0.03 -14.30
N GLN A 81 20.27 1.22 -13.88
CA GLN A 81 19.60 2.08 -12.87
C GLN A 81 19.22 1.36 -11.56
N GLY A 82 20.01 0.37 -11.17
CA GLY A 82 19.70 -0.50 -10.03
C GLY A 82 19.56 0.22 -8.69
N ASN A 83 20.22 1.35 -8.49
CA ASN A 83 20.11 2.11 -7.24
C ASN A 83 18.72 2.68 -7.05
N GLN A 84 18.16 3.25 -8.12
CA GLN A 84 16.81 3.82 -8.09
C GLN A 84 15.75 2.73 -7.87
N PHE A 85 15.87 1.61 -8.62
CA PHE A 85 14.96 0.49 -8.47
C PHE A 85 14.96 -0.07 -7.04
N MET A 86 16.15 -0.42 -6.51
CA MET A 86 16.29 -1.00 -5.17
C MET A 86 15.81 -0.06 -4.07
N GLY A 87 16.00 1.26 -4.24
CA GLY A 87 15.47 2.27 -3.32
C GLY A 87 13.94 2.24 -3.26
N PHE A 88 13.26 2.37 -4.40
CA PHE A 88 11.80 2.33 -4.44
C PHE A 88 11.24 0.96 -4.02
N TYR A 89 11.90 -0.14 -4.39
CA TYR A 89 11.53 -1.49 -3.97
C TYR A 89 11.53 -1.64 -2.44
N THR A 90 12.57 -1.13 -1.78
CA THR A 90 12.66 -1.17 -0.30
C THR A 90 11.65 -0.24 0.37
N MET A 91 11.44 0.98 -0.19
CA MET A 91 10.45 1.93 0.30
C MET A 91 9.02 1.36 0.19
N THR A 92 8.73 0.62 -0.89
CA THR A 92 7.42 -0.04 -1.08
C THR A 92 7.14 -1.05 0.04
N LEU A 93 8.15 -1.84 0.47
CA LEU A 93 8.01 -2.73 1.63
C LEU A 93 7.66 -1.94 2.90
N GLY A 94 8.35 -0.84 3.17
CA GLY A 94 8.07 -0.01 4.34
C GLY A 94 6.65 0.57 4.35
N VAL A 95 6.19 1.06 3.21
CA VAL A 95 4.81 1.56 3.06
C VAL A 95 3.78 0.44 3.21
N LEU A 96 4.07 -0.75 2.69
CA LEU A 96 3.19 -1.92 2.85
C LEU A 96 3.09 -2.34 4.33
N MET A 97 4.19 -2.27 5.10
CA MET A 97 4.16 -2.50 6.55
C MET A 97 3.27 -1.49 7.27
N GLY A 98 3.33 -0.21 6.90
CA GLY A 98 2.45 0.82 7.45
C GLY A 98 0.98 0.61 7.06
N LEU A 99 0.72 0.23 5.81
CA LEU A 99 -0.63 -0.08 5.32
C LEU A 99 -1.24 -1.26 6.08
N ALA A 100 -0.47 -2.33 6.29
CA ALA A 100 -0.91 -3.52 7.03
C ALA A 100 -1.28 -3.22 8.48
N GLN A 101 -0.69 -2.19 9.08
CA GLN A 101 -0.91 -1.80 10.49
C GLN A 101 -1.89 -0.63 10.64
N ALA A 102 -2.51 -0.15 9.57
CA ALA A 102 -3.43 0.97 9.66
C ALA A 102 -4.64 0.67 10.57
N ALA A 103 -4.82 1.45 11.64
CA ALA A 103 -5.91 1.25 12.60
C ALA A 103 -7.25 1.84 12.14
N ASN A 104 -7.21 2.81 11.24
CA ASN A 104 -8.40 3.52 10.74
C ASN A 104 -8.27 3.85 9.26
N PHE A 105 -9.38 4.30 8.68
CA PHE A 105 -9.43 4.63 7.26
C PHE A 105 -8.42 5.72 6.86
N VAL A 106 -8.23 6.75 7.66
CA VAL A 106 -7.34 7.88 7.32
C VAL A 106 -5.89 7.41 7.24
N THR A 107 -5.45 6.58 8.20
CA THR A 107 -4.12 5.98 8.19
C THR A 107 -3.95 5.04 6.98
N MET A 108 -4.95 4.18 6.75
CA MET A 108 -4.95 3.27 5.61
C MET A 108 -4.89 4.05 4.29
N TYR A 109 -5.69 5.09 4.14
CA TYR A 109 -5.74 5.93 2.94
C TYR A 109 -4.39 6.62 2.67
N MET A 110 -3.75 7.16 3.70
CA MET A 110 -2.43 7.77 3.57
C MET A 110 -1.39 6.78 3.02
N PHE A 111 -1.27 5.59 3.61
CA PHE A 111 -0.34 4.58 3.12
C PHE A 111 -0.73 4.01 1.76
N PHE A 112 -2.02 3.92 1.47
CA PHE A 112 -2.55 3.50 0.17
C PHE A 112 -2.14 4.47 -0.95
N GLU A 113 -2.20 5.80 -0.70
CA GLU A 113 -1.71 6.81 -1.63
C GLU A 113 -0.18 6.80 -1.75
N MET A 114 0.53 6.71 -0.62
CA MET A 114 2.00 6.59 -0.65
C MET A 114 2.45 5.38 -1.47
N MET A 115 1.75 4.25 -1.37
CA MET A 115 2.04 3.07 -2.16
C MET A 115 1.86 3.32 -3.66
N SER A 116 0.83 4.07 -4.08
CA SER A 116 0.64 4.46 -5.48
C SER A 116 1.82 5.30 -5.98
N LEU A 117 2.19 6.33 -5.22
CA LEU A 117 3.23 7.28 -5.61
C LEU A 117 4.63 6.62 -5.67
N ILE A 118 4.94 5.74 -4.71
CA ILE A 118 6.25 5.06 -4.64
C ILE A 118 6.39 3.99 -5.74
N THR A 119 5.28 3.37 -6.18
CA THR A 119 5.34 2.35 -7.24
C THR A 119 5.34 2.93 -8.65
N VAL A 120 4.91 4.18 -8.87
CA VAL A 120 4.98 4.84 -10.19
C VAL A 120 6.41 4.85 -10.77
N PRO A 121 7.47 5.23 -10.03
CA PRO A 121 8.84 5.17 -10.54
C PRO A 121 9.30 3.77 -10.94
N LEU A 122 8.77 2.72 -10.32
CA LEU A 122 9.06 1.33 -10.72
C LEU A 122 8.44 1.01 -12.09
N VAL A 123 7.21 1.45 -12.36
CA VAL A 123 6.59 1.31 -13.69
C VAL A 123 7.34 2.14 -14.74
N LEU A 124 7.83 3.32 -14.36
CA LEU A 124 8.57 4.23 -15.24
C LEU A 124 10.04 3.86 -15.42
N HIS A 125 10.54 2.82 -14.75
CA HIS A 125 11.95 2.47 -14.64
C HIS A 125 12.68 2.43 -15.98
N ASN A 126 12.09 1.82 -17.00
CA ASN A 126 12.71 1.67 -18.33
C ASN A 126 12.70 2.98 -19.16
N ALA A 127 12.03 4.04 -18.69
CA ALA A 127 11.93 5.37 -19.30
C ALA A 127 11.47 5.39 -20.79
N THR A 128 10.95 4.29 -21.31
CA THR A 128 10.44 4.20 -22.69
C THR A 128 9.13 4.98 -22.88
N PRO A 129 8.77 5.40 -24.10
CA PRO A 129 7.47 6.03 -24.35
C PRO A 129 6.29 5.13 -23.93
N ALA A 130 6.42 3.81 -24.03
CA ALA A 130 5.44 2.85 -23.55
C ALA A 130 5.33 2.85 -22.04
N ALA A 131 6.45 2.81 -21.31
CA ALA A 131 6.49 2.88 -19.85
C ALA A 131 5.91 4.20 -19.33
N ARG A 132 6.18 5.32 -19.99
CA ARG A 132 5.59 6.63 -19.61
C ARG A 132 4.07 6.62 -19.75
N ARG A 133 3.53 6.15 -20.87
CA ARG A 133 2.08 6.03 -21.08
C ARG A 133 1.43 5.10 -20.06
N ALA A 134 2.07 3.97 -19.77
CA ALA A 134 1.60 3.00 -18.79
C ALA A 134 1.63 3.58 -17.37
N GLY A 135 2.70 4.27 -16.98
CA GLY A 135 2.83 4.93 -15.68
C GLY A 135 1.78 6.01 -15.45
N PHE A 136 1.53 6.88 -16.45
CA PHE A 136 0.45 7.87 -16.36
C PHE A 136 -0.93 7.23 -16.27
N LYS A 137 -1.15 6.15 -17.04
CA LYS A 137 -2.40 5.40 -16.97
C LYS A 137 -2.59 4.78 -15.59
N TYR A 138 -1.57 4.11 -15.05
CA TYR A 138 -1.56 3.56 -13.70
C TYR A 138 -1.87 4.64 -12.65
N LEU A 139 -1.16 5.78 -12.71
CA LEU A 139 -1.36 6.89 -11.78
C LEU A 139 -2.79 7.45 -11.86
N GLY A 140 -3.31 7.67 -13.07
CA GLY A 140 -4.67 8.16 -13.28
C GLY A 140 -5.73 7.25 -12.65
N TYR A 141 -5.64 5.94 -12.89
CA TYR A 141 -6.56 4.97 -12.26
C TYR A 141 -6.40 4.91 -10.74
N SER A 142 -5.16 4.98 -10.23
CA SER A 142 -4.89 4.94 -8.79
C SER A 142 -5.47 6.18 -8.09
N VAL A 143 -5.21 7.39 -8.59
CA VAL A 143 -5.72 8.65 -8.01
C VAL A 143 -7.24 8.73 -8.11
N PHE A 144 -7.81 8.36 -9.28
CA PHE A 144 -9.27 8.30 -9.44
C PHE A 144 -9.89 7.33 -8.44
N GLY A 145 -9.37 6.11 -8.32
CA GLY A 145 -9.87 5.11 -7.38
C GLY A 145 -9.77 5.57 -5.94
N ALA A 146 -8.65 6.16 -5.55
CA ALA A 146 -8.46 6.69 -4.21
C ALA A 146 -9.44 7.84 -3.90
N GLY A 147 -9.66 8.75 -4.86
CA GLY A 147 -10.67 9.81 -4.72
C GLY A 147 -12.08 9.27 -4.51
N MET A 148 -12.46 8.21 -5.24
CA MET A 148 -13.75 7.53 -5.07
C MET A 148 -13.86 6.88 -3.68
N ALA A 149 -12.82 6.18 -3.21
CA ALA A 149 -12.81 5.58 -1.88
C ALA A 149 -12.91 6.64 -0.77
N LEU A 150 -12.18 7.76 -0.92
CA LEU A 150 -12.23 8.88 0.02
C LEU A 150 -13.61 9.55 0.05
N ALA A 151 -14.22 9.77 -1.12
CA ALA A 151 -15.56 10.31 -1.22
C ALA A 151 -16.59 9.40 -0.52
N GLY A 152 -16.50 8.08 -0.74
CA GLY A 152 -17.34 7.11 -0.04
C GLY A 152 -17.14 7.16 1.47
N TYR A 153 -15.90 7.26 1.94
CA TYR A 153 -15.60 7.41 3.36
C TYR A 153 -16.24 8.67 3.98
N PHE A 154 -16.19 9.81 3.32
CA PHE A 154 -16.80 11.04 3.84
C PHE A 154 -18.32 10.88 4.07
N PHE A 155 -19.01 10.14 3.21
CA PHE A 155 -20.42 9.88 3.41
C PHE A 155 -20.72 8.99 4.62
N ILE A 156 -19.86 8.01 4.93
CA ILE A 156 -20.07 7.10 6.06
C ILE A 156 -19.47 7.62 7.37
N ALA A 157 -18.49 8.52 7.32
CA ALA A 157 -17.75 8.99 8.50
C ALA A 157 -18.67 9.58 9.58
N TYR A 158 -19.75 10.24 9.18
CA TYR A 158 -20.73 10.81 10.10
C TYR A 158 -21.52 9.75 10.91
N TYR A 159 -21.65 8.53 10.35
CA TYR A 159 -22.39 7.43 10.97
C TYR A 159 -21.50 6.44 11.72
N LEU A 160 -20.17 6.70 11.79
CA LEU A 160 -19.28 5.85 12.55
C LEU A 160 -19.42 6.12 14.05
N THR A 161 -19.47 5.05 14.84
CA THR A 161 -19.41 5.11 16.31
C THR A 161 -18.00 5.39 16.81
N VAL A 162 -17.01 4.85 16.09
CA VAL A 162 -15.57 5.04 16.34
C VAL A 162 -14.85 5.12 14.99
N PRO A 163 -13.76 5.89 14.90
CA PRO A 163 -13.00 6.00 13.65
C PRO A 163 -12.19 4.75 13.30
N ASP A 164 -11.89 3.88 14.27
CA ASP A 164 -11.06 2.71 14.10
C ASP A 164 -11.80 1.54 13.45
N PHE A 165 -11.04 0.71 12.74
CA PHE A 165 -11.54 -0.55 12.21
C PHE A 165 -11.88 -1.52 13.35
N GLN A 166 -13.07 -2.08 13.29
CA GLN A 166 -13.57 -3.03 14.29
C GLN A 166 -14.15 -4.28 13.62
N PRO A 167 -13.99 -5.46 14.22
CA PRO A 167 -14.74 -6.65 13.82
C PRO A 167 -16.23 -6.39 13.92
N GLY A 168 -16.97 -6.70 12.86
CA GLY A 168 -18.43 -6.44 12.78
C GLY A 168 -18.81 -5.05 12.26
N GLY A 169 -17.83 -4.16 12.08
CA GLY A 169 -18.04 -2.81 11.56
C GLY A 169 -18.28 -1.76 12.67
N ALA A 170 -18.20 -0.50 12.28
CA ALA A 170 -18.33 0.65 13.18
C ALA A 170 -19.50 1.57 12.81
N ILE A 171 -20.39 1.17 11.88
CA ILE A 171 -21.53 1.99 11.46
C ILE A 171 -22.66 1.86 12.46
N ASP A 172 -23.16 2.99 12.95
CA ASP A 172 -24.39 3.07 13.74
C ASP A 172 -25.61 2.99 12.81
N PHE A 173 -26.14 1.81 12.65
CA PHE A 173 -27.31 1.58 11.80
C PHE A 173 -28.58 2.24 12.32
N SER A 174 -28.68 2.57 13.60
CA SER A 174 -29.83 3.29 14.15
C SER A 174 -29.89 4.74 13.65
N ARG A 175 -28.73 5.40 13.62
CA ARG A 175 -28.56 6.75 13.06
C ARG A 175 -28.64 6.79 11.53
N ALA A 176 -28.25 5.71 10.89
CA ALA A 176 -28.19 5.57 9.44
C ALA A 176 -29.49 5.05 8.81
N ALA A 177 -30.50 4.64 9.60
CA ALA A 177 -31.71 3.98 9.13
C ALA A 177 -32.49 4.79 8.09
N GLU A 178 -32.55 6.12 8.24
CA GLU A 178 -33.25 7.02 7.31
C GLU A 178 -32.41 7.35 6.05
N HIS A 179 -31.12 7.01 6.05
CA HIS A 179 -30.16 7.39 5.00
C HIS A 179 -29.55 6.18 4.27
N GLN A 180 -30.26 5.06 4.23
CA GLN A 180 -29.80 3.83 3.57
C GLN A 180 -29.36 4.02 2.11
N PRO A 181 -30.04 4.83 1.26
CA PRO A 181 -29.58 5.08 -0.10
C PRO A 181 -28.19 5.76 -0.14
N LEU A 182 -27.91 6.66 0.79
CA LEU A 182 -26.61 7.34 0.90
C LEU A 182 -25.51 6.35 1.27
N LEU A 183 -25.78 5.45 2.22
CA LEU A 183 -24.83 4.40 2.57
C LEU A 183 -24.54 3.44 1.41
N LEU A 184 -25.57 3.11 0.61
CA LEU A 184 -25.38 2.29 -0.59
C LEU A 184 -24.49 2.99 -1.62
N VAL A 185 -24.70 4.29 -1.86
CA VAL A 185 -23.84 5.09 -2.73
C VAL A 185 -22.40 5.11 -2.21
N ALA A 186 -22.22 5.36 -0.92
CA ALA A 186 -20.90 5.35 -0.28
C ALA A 186 -20.20 4.00 -0.44
N TYR A 187 -20.91 2.91 -0.22
CA TYR A 187 -20.41 1.55 -0.41
C TYR A 187 -19.97 1.28 -1.87
N CYS A 188 -20.79 1.66 -2.84
CA CYS A 188 -20.47 1.55 -4.26
C CYS A 188 -19.22 2.37 -4.63
N LEU A 189 -19.11 3.60 -4.12
CA LEU A 189 -17.95 4.46 -4.31
C LEU A 189 -16.66 3.81 -3.76
N MET A 190 -16.71 3.23 -2.56
CA MET A 190 -15.57 2.56 -1.95
C MET A 190 -15.18 1.27 -2.71
N ILE A 191 -16.16 0.46 -3.15
CA ILE A 191 -15.89 -0.74 -3.97
C ILE A 191 -15.23 -0.35 -5.27
N VAL A 192 -15.75 0.64 -5.99
CA VAL A 192 -15.15 1.12 -7.25
C VAL A 192 -13.77 1.68 -6.97
N GLY A 193 -13.61 2.43 -5.89
CA GLY A 193 -12.36 3.05 -5.50
C GLY A 193 -11.24 2.03 -5.22
N PHE A 194 -11.45 1.11 -4.33
CA PHE A 194 -10.48 0.04 -4.02
C PHE A 194 -10.36 -0.96 -5.18
N GLY A 195 -11.46 -1.23 -5.87
CA GLY A 195 -11.50 -2.08 -7.04
C GLY A 195 -10.67 -1.56 -8.21
N ALA A 196 -10.60 -0.24 -8.40
CA ALA A 196 -9.74 0.37 -9.41
C ALA A 196 -8.26 0.03 -9.18
N LYS A 197 -7.79 0.08 -7.93
CA LYS A 197 -6.43 -0.31 -7.55
C LYS A 197 -6.21 -1.82 -7.64
N ALA A 198 -7.20 -2.61 -7.24
CA ALA A 198 -7.16 -4.07 -7.36
C ALA A 198 -7.24 -4.55 -8.82
N GLY A 199 -7.52 -3.66 -9.78
CA GLY A 199 -7.69 -4.03 -11.18
C GLY A 199 -8.99 -4.76 -11.47
N MET A 200 -10.05 -4.45 -10.71
CA MET A 200 -11.37 -5.02 -10.90
C MET A 200 -12.03 -4.46 -12.17
N MET A 201 -12.78 -5.29 -12.89
CA MET A 201 -13.56 -4.84 -14.05
C MET A 201 -14.63 -3.82 -13.62
N PRO A 202 -14.80 -2.70 -14.34
CA PRO A 202 -14.19 -2.33 -15.63
C PRO A 202 -12.87 -1.54 -15.54
N MET A 203 -12.28 -1.38 -14.35
CA MET A 203 -11.11 -0.53 -14.09
C MET A 203 -9.75 -1.24 -14.30
N GLN A 204 -9.73 -2.47 -14.80
CA GLN A 204 -8.54 -3.31 -14.94
C GLN A 204 -7.56 -2.88 -16.04
N SER A 205 -7.92 -1.92 -16.90
CA SER A 205 -7.17 -1.63 -18.13
C SER A 205 -5.75 -1.07 -17.92
N TRP A 206 -5.41 -0.64 -16.72
CA TRP A 206 -4.05 -0.23 -16.36
C TRP A 206 -3.12 -1.43 -16.15
N LEU A 207 -3.63 -2.57 -15.65
CA LEU A 207 -2.85 -3.79 -15.39
C LEU A 207 -2.11 -4.30 -16.63
N PRO A 208 -2.78 -4.62 -17.76
CA PRO A 208 -2.09 -5.09 -18.95
C PRO A 208 -1.23 -4.02 -19.62
N ALA A 209 -1.38 -2.74 -19.24
CA ALA A 209 -0.51 -1.69 -19.73
C ALA A 209 0.77 -1.53 -18.89
N ALA A 210 0.67 -1.67 -17.56
CA ALA A 210 1.78 -1.44 -16.64
C ALA A 210 2.69 -2.66 -16.46
N HIS A 211 2.12 -3.86 -16.30
CA HIS A 211 2.88 -5.07 -16.03
C HIS A 211 3.93 -5.44 -17.11
N PRO A 212 3.65 -5.36 -18.42
CA PRO A 212 4.63 -5.73 -19.43
C PRO A 212 5.83 -4.79 -19.52
N VAL A 213 5.71 -3.56 -19.03
CA VAL A 213 6.76 -2.52 -19.14
C VAL A 213 7.52 -2.31 -17.85
N ALA A 214 6.97 -2.73 -16.72
CA ALA A 214 7.63 -2.70 -15.42
C ALA A 214 8.72 -3.81 -15.33
N PRO A 215 9.78 -3.62 -14.52
CA PRO A 215 10.68 -4.72 -14.16
C PRO A 215 9.93 -5.88 -13.51
N ALA A 216 10.39 -7.13 -13.77
CA ALA A 216 9.70 -8.34 -13.31
C ALA A 216 9.65 -8.56 -11.77
N PRO A 217 10.66 -8.12 -10.98
CA PRO A 217 10.63 -8.23 -9.52
C PRO A 217 9.55 -7.42 -8.84
#